data_7913274069af45b2a0f1a8ac1a1c86d2
#
_entry.id   7913274069af45b2a0f1a8ac1a1c86d2
#
_cell.length_a   1.000
_cell.length_b   1.000
_cell.length_c   1.000
_cell.angle_alpha   90.00
_cell.angle_beta   90.00
_cell.angle_gamma   90.00
#
_symmetry.space_group_name_H-M   'P 1'
#
loop_
_entity.id
_entity.type
_entity.pdbx_description
1 polymer ?
#
loop_
_entity_poly.entity_id
_entity_poly.type
_entity_poly.pdbx_seq_one_letter_code
_entity_poly.pdbx_strand_id
1 'polypeptide(L)' 'ADQFAADNVRINNVLPGWIDSLPEQDERRDSVPMKRYGRAEEVAATIAFLVSDDAAYITGQNLRVDGGLMRSVS' A
#
# COMPACT_ATOMS: atom_id res chain seq x y z
N ALA A 1 17.22 -3.95 -1.32
CA ALA A 1 17.22 -2.60 -0.70
C ALA A 1 18.48 -2.31 0.11
N ASP A 2 19.17 -3.35 0.61
CA ASP A 2 20.35 -3.17 1.47
C ASP A 2 21.45 -2.35 0.78
N GLN A 3 21.66 -2.60 -0.50
CA GLN A 3 22.67 -1.90 -1.28
C GLN A 3 22.39 -0.40 -1.36
N PHE A 4 21.13 -0.04 -1.52
CA PHE A 4 20.72 1.35 -1.66
C PHE A 4 20.57 2.05 -0.31
N ALA A 5 20.29 1.29 0.75
CA ALA A 5 20.15 1.87 2.07
C ALA A 5 21.45 2.52 2.56
N ALA A 6 22.59 1.95 2.19
CA ALA A 6 23.89 2.50 2.55
C ALA A 6 24.15 3.87 1.90
N ASP A 7 23.49 4.15 0.77
CA ASP A 7 23.60 5.42 0.05
C ASP A 7 22.46 6.38 0.39
N ASN A 8 21.69 6.06 1.46
CA ASN A 8 20.53 6.84 1.89
C ASN A 8 19.42 6.86 0.82
N VAL A 9 19.33 5.80 0.03
CA VAL A 9 18.26 5.59 -0.94
C VAL A 9 17.32 4.53 -0.40
N ARG A 10 16.01 4.81 -0.41
CA ARG A 10 15.00 3.88 0.10
C ARG A 10 14.11 3.39 -1.03
N ILE A 11 13.77 2.12 -1.00
CA ILE A 11 12.89 1.48 -1.97
C ILE A 11 11.83 0.69 -1.22
N ASN A 12 10.57 1.06 -1.43
CA ASN A 12 9.43 0.36 -0.87
C ASN A 12 8.41 0.09 -1.97
N ASN A 13 7.63 -0.96 -1.82
CA ASN A 13 6.55 -1.31 -2.74
C ASN A 13 5.21 -1.06 -2.09
N VAL A 14 4.28 -0.47 -2.84
CA VAL A 14 2.89 -0.32 -2.40
C VAL A 14 2.03 -1.21 -3.28
N LEU A 15 1.24 -2.07 -2.66
CA LEU A 15 0.41 -3.06 -3.36
C LEU A 15 -1.06 -2.77 -3.05
N PRO A 16 -1.73 -1.99 -3.90
CA PRO A 16 -3.14 -1.68 -3.69
C PRO A 16 -4.03 -2.88 -4.02
N GLY A 17 -5.17 -2.99 -3.33
CA GLY A 17 -6.21 -3.94 -3.67
C GLY A 17 -7.20 -3.33 -4.67
N TRP A 18 -8.51 -3.51 -4.41
CA TRP A 18 -9.56 -2.92 -5.25
C TRP A 18 -9.70 -1.45 -4.90
N ILE A 19 -9.43 -0.58 -5.86
CA ILE A 19 -9.43 0.87 -5.68
C ILE A 19 -10.55 1.50 -6.50
N ASP A 20 -11.07 2.62 -6.06
CA ASP A 20 -12.23 3.27 -6.64
C ASP A 20 -12.03 3.82 -8.05
N SER A 21 -10.83 3.77 -8.59
CA SER A 21 -10.57 4.03 -9.99
C SER A 21 -11.10 2.92 -10.90
N LEU A 22 -11.44 1.77 -10.34
CA LEU A 22 -12.04 0.63 -11.05
C LEU A 22 -13.55 0.64 -10.83
N PRO A 23 -14.34 0.12 -11.79
CA PRO A 23 -15.77 -0.08 -11.55
C PRO A 23 -15.99 -1.00 -10.35
N GLU A 24 -16.84 -0.59 -9.42
CA GLU A 24 -17.13 -1.42 -8.27
C GLU A 24 -17.97 -2.63 -8.65
N GLN A 25 -17.62 -3.77 -8.08
CA GLN A 25 -18.38 -5.02 -8.22
C GLN A 25 -18.67 -5.56 -6.83
N ASP A 26 -19.90 -5.99 -6.63
CA ASP A 26 -20.33 -6.49 -5.32
C ASP A 26 -19.46 -7.65 -4.85
N GLU A 27 -19.13 -8.58 -5.76
CA GLU A 27 -18.31 -9.73 -5.43
C GLU A 27 -16.93 -9.33 -4.90
N ARG A 28 -16.33 -8.32 -5.53
CA ARG A 28 -15.02 -7.82 -5.10
C ARG A 28 -15.12 -7.14 -3.74
N ARG A 29 -16.15 -6.32 -3.56
CA ARG A 29 -16.39 -5.62 -2.30
C ARG A 29 -16.61 -6.61 -1.17
N ASP A 30 -17.39 -7.66 -1.42
CA ASP A 30 -17.68 -8.66 -0.41
C ASP A 30 -16.47 -9.51 -0.02
N SER A 31 -15.49 -9.64 -0.92
CA SER A 31 -14.25 -10.37 -0.64
C SER A 31 -13.29 -9.60 0.27
N VAL A 32 -13.48 -8.30 0.41
CA VAL A 32 -12.60 -7.45 1.22
C VAL A 32 -13.11 -7.43 2.66
N PRO A 33 -12.28 -7.75 3.65
CA PRO A 33 -12.72 -7.71 5.06
C PRO A 33 -13.31 -6.36 5.48
N MET A 34 -12.79 -5.24 4.97
CA MET A 34 -13.34 -3.93 5.27
C MET A 34 -14.59 -3.60 4.46
N LYS A 35 -15.01 -4.50 3.56
CA LYS A 35 -16.27 -4.42 2.81
C LYS A 35 -16.43 -3.15 1.98
N ARG A 36 -15.34 -2.62 1.49
CA ARG A 36 -15.35 -1.48 0.59
C ARG A 36 -14.11 -1.46 -0.30
N TYR A 37 -14.20 -0.77 -1.42
CA TYR A 37 -13.02 -0.42 -2.20
C TYR A 37 -12.23 0.66 -1.46
N GLY A 38 -10.93 0.64 -1.63
CA GLY A 38 -10.09 1.74 -1.16
C GLY A 38 -10.25 2.95 -2.07
N ARG A 39 -9.93 4.11 -1.55
CA ARG A 39 -9.94 5.34 -2.34
C ARG A 39 -8.54 5.61 -2.87
N ALA A 40 -8.47 6.18 -4.07
CA ALA A 40 -7.17 6.55 -4.66
C ALA A 40 -6.40 7.47 -3.72
N GLU A 41 -7.09 8.34 -2.98
CA GLU A 41 -6.46 9.23 -2.00
C GLU A 41 -5.80 8.46 -0.86
N GLU A 42 -6.33 7.30 -0.50
CA GLU A 42 -5.74 6.47 0.56
C GLU A 42 -4.41 5.87 0.10
N VAL A 43 -4.34 5.44 -1.15
CA VAL A 43 -3.09 4.96 -1.73
C VAL A 43 -2.09 6.12 -1.86
N ALA A 44 -2.54 7.27 -2.34
CA ALA A 44 -1.70 8.44 -2.50
C ALA A 44 -1.13 8.92 -1.15
N ALA A 45 -1.94 8.89 -0.10
CA ALA A 45 -1.50 9.27 1.25
C ALA A 45 -0.41 8.32 1.76
N THR A 46 -0.56 7.02 1.48
CA THR A 46 0.45 6.02 1.85
C THR A 46 1.77 6.30 1.14
N ILE A 47 1.73 6.57 -0.16
CA ILE A 47 2.92 6.89 -0.94
C ILE A 47 3.56 8.18 -0.42
N ALA A 48 2.75 9.20 -0.16
CA ALA A 48 3.26 10.47 0.36
C ALA A 48 3.99 10.27 1.69
N PHE A 49 3.46 9.43 2.57
CA PHE A 49 4.13 9.10 3.83
C PHE A 49 5.47 8.40 3.57
N LEU A 50 5.47 7.39 2.69
CA LEU A 50 6.68 6.59 2.44
C LEU A 50 7.82 7.40 1.83
N VAL A 51 7.52 8.45 1.06
CA VAL A 51 8.56 9.29 0.48
C VAL A 51 8.93 10.48 1.37
N SER A 52 8.27 10.63 2.51
CA SER A 52 8.53 11.73 3.44
C SER A 52 9.66 11.39 4.41
N ASP A 53 10.17 12.42 5.08
CA ASP A 53 11.18 12.25 6.13
C ASP A 53 10.64 11.45 7.32
N ASP A 54 9.31 11.43 7.50
CA ASP A 54 8.68 10.66 8.58
C ASP A 54 8.89 9.16 8.40
N ALA A 55 9.17 8.71 7.18
CA ALA A 55 9.45 7.32 6.88
C ALA A 55 10.94 7.06 6.63
N ALA A 56 11.80 7.89 7.18
CA ALA A 56 13.24 7.88 6.87
C ALA A 56 13.93 6.55 7.21
N TYR A 57 13.39 5.78 8.13
CA TYR A 57 13.98 4.50 8.54
C TYR A 57 13.25 3.29 7.95
N ILE A 58 12.37 3.50 6.96
CA ILE A 58 11.59 2.44 6.30
C ILE A 58 12.14 2.19 4.91
N THR A 59 12.59 0.98 4.65
CA THR A 59 13.04 0.57 3.32
C THR A 59 12.86 -0.94 3.15
N GLY A 60 12.75 -1.39 1.91
CA GLY A 60 12.63 -2.80 1.59
C GLY A 60 11.29 -3.41 1.95
N GLN A 61 10.25 -2.61 2.16
CA GLN A 61 8.95 -3.10 2.60
C GLN A 61 7.97 -3.26 1.45
N ASN A 62 7.09 -4.23 1.59
CA ASN A 62 5.92 -4.40 0.74
C ASN A 62 4.69 -4.03 1.56
N LEU A 63 4.09 -2.89 1.27
CA LEU A 63 2.96 -2.40 2.04
C LEU A 63 1.68 -2.60 1.25
N ARG A 64 0.78 -3.41 1.79
CA ARG A 64 -0.50 -3.68 1.16
C ARG A 64 -1.54 -2.67 1.63
N VAL A 65 -2.24 -2.07 0.66
CA VAL A 65 -3.32 -1.11 0.92
C VAL A 65 -4.57 -1.71 0.30
N ASP A 66 -5.16 -2.68 0.97
CA ASP A 66 -6.16 -3.57 0.38
C ASP A 66 -7.34 -3.90 1.29
N GLY A 67 -7.50 -3.20 2.41
CA GLY A 67 -8.61 -3.44 3.32
C GLY A 67 -8.61 -4.83 3.96
N GLY A 68 -7.47 -5.51 3.96
CA GLY A 68 -7.32 -6.83 4.53
C GLY A 68 -7.56 -7.98 3.54
N LEU A 69 -7.68 -7.67 2.24
CA LEU A 69 -7.94 -8.67 1.22
C LEU A 69 -6.91 -9.80 1.23
N MET A 70 -5.64 -9.45 1.35
CA MET A 70 -4.55 -10.42 1.48
C MET A 70 -4.12 -10.51 2.93
N ARG A 71 -4.17 -11.69 3.49
CA ARG A 71 -3.82 -11.92 4.90
C ARG A 71 -2.33 -12.18 5.07
N SER A 72 -1.53 -11.37 4.44
CA SER A 72 -0.08 -11.50 4.55
C SER A 72 0.41 -10.77 5.79
N VAL A 73 1.38 -11.37 6.48
CA VAL A 73 2.01 -10.76 7.66
C VAL A 73 3.35 -10.14 7.33
N SER A 74 3.75 -10.19 6.09
CA SER A 74 5.05 -9.68 5.67
C SER A 74 4.96 -8.30 5.04
#